data_e15910f5fde8c90ff75f3acceab2d938
#
_entry.id   e15910f5fde8c90ff75f3acceab2d938
#
_cell.length_a   1.000
_cell.length_b   1.000
_cell.length_c   1.000
_cell.angle_alpha   90.00
_cell.angle_beta   90.00
_cell.angle_gamma   90.00
#
_symmetry.space_group_name_H-M   'P 1'
#
loop_
_entity.id
_entity.type
_entity.pdbx_description
1 polymer ?
#
loop_
_entity_poly.entity_id
_entity_poly.type
_entity_poly.pdbx_seq_one_letter_code
_entity_poly.pdbx_strand_id
1 'polypeptide(L)'
;SPHAHAKIKSIDTSAAMNMPGVVGVLTGQQLVDDKIGNLICGWAITSKDGTGMKMGAWPAMAPETVRFVGQAVAVVIAETKNQARDAAEAVVVNYEELPAAADIRAAIKPGAPQLHPEAPGNVIYDWTIGEEAATDAAFKSAANVVSLDITNNRLVPNAMEPRAAIAEYNEPEE
;
A
#
# COMPACT_ATOMS: atom_id res chain seq x y z
N SER A 1 4.23 2.26 9.84
CA SER A 1 3.62 3.57 10.11
C SER A 1 2.30 3.43 10.87
N PRO A 2 2.00 4.29 11.87
CA PRO A 2 0.72 4.35 12.54
C PRO A 2 -0.31 5.24 11.81
N HIS A 3 0.10 5.96 10.76
CA HIS A 3 -0.73 6.94 10.06
C HIS A 3 -1.37 6.38 8.80
N ALA A 4 -2.61 6.77 8.54
CA ALA A 4 -3.33 6.43 7.31
C ALA A 4 -2.81 7.19 6.08
N HIS A 5 -2.32 8.43 6.28
CA HIS A 5 -1.66 9.23 5.26
C HIS A 5 -0.76 10.26 5.94
N ALA A 6 0.53 10.23 5.66
CA ALA A 6 1.49 11.18 6.23
C ALA A 6 2.76 11.27 5.38
N LYS A 7 3.40 12.45 5.39
CA LYS A 7 4.77 12.59 4.91
C LYS A 7 5.76 12.12 5.96
N ILE A 8 6.81 11.45 5.54
CA ILE A 8 7.98 11.14 6.36
C ILE A 8 8.90 12.36 6.34
N LYS A 9 9.06 13.02 7.49
CA LYS A 9 9.95 14.20 7.62
C LYS A 9 11.38 13.77 7.86
N SER A 10 11.57 12.75 8.68
CA SER A 10 12.87 12.15 8.95
C SER A 10 12.71 10.75 9.54
N ILE A 11 13.72 9.91 9.34
CA ILE A 11 13.88 8.62 10.01
C ILE A 11 15.25 8.66 10.69
N ASP A 12 15.27 8.58 12.02
CA ASP A 12 16.50 8.45 12.79
C ASP A 12 16.71 6.99 13.18
N THR A 13 17.74 6.39 12.61
CA THR A 13 18.14 5.00 12.82
C THR A 13 19.33 4.87 13.77
N SER A 14 19.88 5.98 14.27
CA SER A 14 21.15 6.00 15.01
C SER A 14 21.11 5.17 16.29
N ALA A 15 20.04 5.26 17.06
CA ALA A 15 19.85 4.47 18.26
C ALA A 15 19.79 2.96 17.94
N ALA A 16 19.01 2.59 16.92
CA ALA A 16 18.88 1.20 16.49
C ALA A 16 20.22 0.62 15.99
N MET A 17 20.95 1.37 15.18
CA MET A 17 22.26 0.95 14.63
C MET A 17 23.31 0.67 15.70
N ASN A 18 23.21 1.32 16.86
CA ASN A 18 24.16 1.15 17.97
C ASN A 18 23.76 0.03 18.95
N MET A 19 22.65 -0.66 18.72
CA MET A 19 22.22 -1.77 19.60
C MET A 19 23.01 -3.05 19.34
N PRO A 20 23.26 -3.86 20.39
CA PRO A 20 24.01 -5.11 20.26
C PRO A 20 23.36 -6.07 19.26
N GLY A 21 24.18 -6.63 18.36
CA GLY A 21 23.74 -7.61 17.37
C GLY A 21 22.99 -7.04 16.17
N VAL A 22 22.85 -5.71 16.06
CA VAL A 22 22.33 -5.07 14.86
C VAL A 22 23.39 -5.05 13.77
N VAL A 23 23.06 -5.61 12.62
CA VAL A 23 23.91 -5.68 11.42
C VAL A 23 23.66 -4.49 10.50
N GLY A 24 22.40 -4.03 10.43
CA GLY A 24 22.05 -2.90 9.60
C GLY A 24 20.60 -2.45 9.78
N VAL A 25 20.33 -1.23 9.37
CA VAL A 25 18.98 -0.67 9.26
C VAL A 25 18.85 -0.04 7.89
N LEU A 26 17.87 -0.46 7.11
CA LEU A 26 17.57 0.10 5.79
C LEU A 26 16.27 0.88 5.84
N THR A 27 16.19 1.96 5.08
CA THR A 27 15.02 2.81 4.94
C THR A 27 14.49 2.79 3.51
N GLY A 28 13.26 3.26 3.31
CA GLY A 28 12.69 3.37 1.96
C GLY A 28 13.54 4.22 1.01
N GLN A 29 14.22 5.27 1.51
CA GLN A 29 15.10 6.10 0.68
C GLN A 29 16.31 5.32 0.18
N GLN A 30 16.93 4.47 1.01
CA GLN A 30 18.05 3.65 0.59
C GLN A 30 17.66 2.66 -0.52
N LEU A 31 16.43 2.10 -0.49
CA LEU A 31 15.95 1.26 -1.59
C LEU A 31 15.86 2.04 -2.91
N VAL A 32 15.46 3.31 -2.85
CA VAL A 32 15.43 4.17 -4.04
C VAL A 32 16.85 4.44 -4.56
N ASP A 33 17.79 4.76 -3.66
CA ASP A 33 19.18 5.04 -3.98
C ASP A 33 19.88 3.80 -4.60
N ASP A 34 19.57 2.62 -4.08
CA ASP A 34 20.03 1.31 -4.57
C ASP A 34 19.26 0.84 -5.81
N LYS A 35 18.32 1.63 -6.32
CA LYS A 35 17.50 1.31 -7.51
C LYS A 35 16.68 0.04 -7.38
N ILE A 36 16.28 -0.31 -6.16
CA ILE A 36 15.34 -1.39 -5.92
C ILE A 36 13.96 -0.97 -6.45
N GLY A 37 13.42 -1.76 -7.35
CA GLY A 37 12.14 -1.48 -8.01
C GLY A 37 10.93 -1.60 -7.08
N ASN A 38 9.77 -1.21 -7.61
CA ASN A 38 8.50 -1.35 -6.92
C ASN A 38 7.97 -2.78 -6.98
N LEU A 39 7.07 -3.12 -6.05
CA LEU A 39 6.29 -4.35 -6.13
C LEU A 39 5.42 -4.33 -7.40
N ILE A 40 5.37 -5.46 -8.07
CA ILE A 40 4.68 -5.59 -9.36
C ILE A 40 3.20 -5.86 -9.14
N CYS A 41 2.32 -5.11 -9.80
CA CYS A 41 0.92 -5.48 -9.94
C CYS A 41 0.80 -6.46 -11.13
N GLY A 42 0.50 -7.73 -10.83
CA GLY A 42 0.36 -8.77 -11.86
C GLY A 42 -0.96 -8.73 -12.63
N TRP A 43 -1.87 -7.82 -12.30
CA TRP A 43 -3.20 -7.72 -12.92
C TRP A 43 -3.49 -6.29 -13.35
N ALA A 44 -3.17 -5.99 -14.60
CA ALA A 44 -3.54 -4.70 -15.20
C ALA A 44 -4.97 -4.77 -15.76
N ILE A 45 -5.79 -3.77 -15.44
CA ILE A 45 -7.17 -3.63 -15.92
C ILE A 45 -7.23 -2.46 -16.90
N THR A 46 -7.95 -2.65 -18.01
CA THR A 46 -8.29 -1.56 -18.93
C THR A 46 -9.66 -1.02 -18.57
N SER A 47 -9.74 0.29 -18.35
CA SER A 47 -11.00 1.00 -18.08
C SER A 47 -11.93 0.95 -19.29
N LYS A 48 -13.24 1.16 -19.07
CA LYS A 48 -14.27 1.17 -20.13
C LYS A 48 -14.06 2.25 -21.20
N ASP A 49 -13.31 3.30 -20.90
CA ASP A 49 -12.91 4.36 -21.83
C ASP A 49 -11.65 4.00 -22.65
N GLY A 50 -11.11 2.79 -22.49
CA GLY A 50 -9.91 2.31 -23.16
C GLY A 50 -8.60 2.73 -22.50
N THR A 51 -8.63 3.51 -21.40
CA THR A 51 -7.41 3.88 -20.67
C THR A 51 -6.92 2.74 -19.79
N GLY A 52 -5.59 2.65 -19.65
CA GLY A 52 -4.97 1.70 -18.74
C GLY A 52 -5.21 2.06 -17.26
N MET A 53 -5.04 1.07 -16.39
CA MET A 53 -5.09 1.23 -14.94
C MET A 53 -4.04 2.24 -14.47
N LYS A 54 -4.47 3.23 -13.68
CA LYS A 54 -3.62 4.29 -13.12
C LYS A 54 -2.96 3.78 -11.83
N MET A 55 -1.83 3.12 -11.99
CA MET A 55 -1.08 2.56 -10.87
C MET A 55 -0.08 3.57 -10.34
N GLY A 56 -0.17 3.90 -9.05
CA GLY A 56 0.91 4.55 -8.33
C GLY A 56 2.06 3.58 -8.02
N ALA A 57 3.22 4.14 -7.70
CA ALA A 57 4.34 3.34 -7.22
C ALA A 57 3.97 2.59 -5.94
N TRP A 58 4.35 1.31 -5.86
CA TRP A 58 4.21 0.51 -4.65
C TRP A 58 5.58 0.03 -4.16
N PRO A 59 6.33 0.87 -3.47
CA PRO A 59 7.63 0.50 -2.94
C PRO A 59 7.49 -0.52 -1.79
N ALA A 60 8.49 -1.37 -1.62
CA ALA A 60 8.54 -2.32 -0.50
C ALA A 60 8.58 -1.61 0.86
N MET A 61 9.22 -0.44 0.92
CA MET A 61 9.19 0.50 2.05
C MET A 61 8.93 1.91 1.53
N ALA A 62 8.08 2.67 2.23
CA ALA A 62 7.76 4.04 1.84
C ALA A 62 8.99 4.95 1.97
N PRO A 63 9.43 5.64 0.89
CA PRO A 63 10.55 6.58 0.97
C PRO A 63 10.15 7.95 1.52
N GLU A 64 8.99 8.48 1.12
CA GLU A 64 8.58 9.85 1.43
C GLU A 64 7.19 9.98 2.05
N THR A 65 6.26 9.13 1.63
CA THR A 65 4.85 9.26 2.03
C THR A 65 4.26 7.89 2.33
N VAL A 66 3.67 7.76 3.51
CA VAL A 66 2.87 6.59 3.89
C VAL A 66 1.41 6.83 3.56
N ARG A 67 0.71 5.78 3.08
CA ARG A 67 -0.67 5.86 2.56
C ARG A 67 -1.63 4.87 3.22
N PHE A 68 -1.15 4.08 4.17
CA PHE A 68 -1.98 3.20 4.99
C PHE A 68 -1.28 2.86 6.31
N VAL A 69 -2.08 2.54 7.32
CA VAL A 69 -1.58 2.07 8.62
C VAL A 69 -0.88 0.72 8.45
N GLY A 70 0.32 0.58 8.99
CA GLY A 70 1.15 -0.61 8.85
C GLY A 70 2.08 -0.59 7.63
N GLN A 71 2.10 0.46 6.81
CA GLN A 71 3.08 0.57 5.72
C GLN A 71 4.49 0.59 6.28
N ALA A 72 5.36 -0.28 5.74
CA ALA A 72 6.76 -0.35 6.14
C ALA A 72 7.52 0.93 5.75
N VAL A 73 8.41 1.39 6.62
CA VAL A 73 9.24 2.59 6.42
C VAL A 73 10.74 2.30 6.64
N ALA A 74 11.04 1.29 7.45
CA ALA A 74 12.39 0.82 7.71
C ALA A 74 12.37 -0.68 8.00
N VAL A 75 13.50 -1.33 7.80
CA VAL A 75 13.76 -2.71 8.20
C VAL A 75 15.04 -2.78 9.01
N VAL A 76 15.03 -3.54 10.08
CA VAL A 76 16.19 -3.81 10.94
C VAL A 76 16.67 -5.23 10.70
N ILE A 77 17.97 -5.36 10.52
CA ILE A 77 18.68 -6.62 10.34
C ILE A 77 19.55 -6.83 11.58
N ALA A 78 19.38 -7.97 12.25
CA ALA A 78 20.14 -8.30 13.45
C ALA A 78 20.42 -9.81 13.52
N GLU A 79 21.36 -10.20 14.38
CA GLU A 79 21.76 -11.60 14.58
C GLU A 79 20.63 -12.49 15.11
N THR A 80 19.72 -11.91 15.89
CA THR A 80 18.56 -12.64 16.44
C THR A 80 17.26 -11.85 16.25
N LYS A 81 16.15 -12.58 16.22
CA LYS A 81 14.81 -12.00 16.11
C LYS A 81 14.49 -11.00 17.24
N ASN A 82 14.93 -11.29 18.46
CA ASN A 82 14.66 -10.40 19.60
C ASN A 82 15.44 -9.09 19.45
N GLN A 83 16.72 -9.17 19.11
CA GLN A 83 17.54 -7.97 18.83
C GLN A 83 16.94 -7.14 17.68
N ALA A 84 16.44 -7.79 16.61
CA ALA A 84 15.80 -7.07 15.51
C ALA A 84 14.53 -6.35 15.97
N ARG A 85 13.73 -6.95 16.84
CA ARG A 85 12.51 -6.33 17.37
C ARG A 85 12.82 -5.16 18.29
N ASP A 86 13.71 -5.35 19.24
CA ASP A 86 14.12 -4.31 20.19
C ASP A 86 14.72 -3.11 19.44
N ALA A 87 15.55 -3.35 18.45
CA ALA A 87 16.13 -2.29 17.63
C ALA A 87 15.11 -1.63 16.70
N ALA A 88 14.10 -2.34 16.21
CA ALA A 88 13.02 -1.74 15.43
C ALA A 88 12.20 -0.73 16.25
N GLU A 89 12.02 -0.96 17.56
CA GLU A 89 11.37 -0.03 18.48
C GLU A 89 12.21 1.23 18.76
N ALA A 90 13.54 1.15 18.55
CA ALA A 90 14.45 2.29 18.70
C ALA A 90 14.55 3.18 17.45
N VAL A 91 13.95 2.79 16.33
CA VAL A 91 13.86 3.65 15.13
C VAL A 91 12.83 4.75 15.35
N VAL A 92 13.26 6.01 15.26
CA VAL A 92 12.37 7.16 15.42
C VAL A 92 11.99 7.73 14.07
N VAL A 93 10.68 7.80 13.80
CA VAL A 93 10.15 8.36 12.55
C VAL A 93 9.29 9.59 12.86
N ASN A 94 9.65 10.73 12.27
CA ASN A 94 8.87 11.95 12.36
C ASN A 94 7.95 12.08 11.16
N TYR A 95 6.67 12.21 11.43
CA TYR A 95 5.63 12.32 10.42
C TYR A 95 4.97 13.70 10.41
N GLU A 96 4.52 14.12 9.24
CA GLU A 96 3.56 15.21 9.05
C GLU A 96 2.27 14.59 8.53
N GLU A 97 1.23 14.59 9.39
CA GLU A 97 -0.07 14.02 9.01
C GLU A 97 -0.70 14.76 7.85
N LEU A 98 -1.28 14.02 6.93
CA LEU A 98 -2.02 14.51 5.78
C LEU A 98 -3.48 14.06 5.86
N PRO A 99 -4.41 14.80 5.23
CA PRO A 99 -5.79 14.34 5.10
C PRO A 99 -5.84 12.95 4.46
N ALA A 100 -6.61 12.05 5.06
CA ALA A 100 -6.79 10.67 4.61
C ALA A 100 -8.16 10.47 3.95
N ALA A 101 -8.25 9.47 3.07
CA ALA A 101 -9.49 9.07 2.40
C ALA A 101 -9.83 7.62 2.78
N ALA A 102 -10.36 7.43 3.99
CA ALA A 102 -10.69 6.11 4.54
C ALA A 102 -12.07 5.58 4.08
N ASP A 103 -13.01 6.47 3.80
CA ASP A 103 -14.35 6.11 3.30
C ASP A 103 -14.37 6.08 1.77
N ILE A 104 -14.77 4.95 1.19
CA ILE A 104 -14.74 4.72 -0.27
C ILE A 104 -15.63 5.73 -1.01
N ARG A 105 -16.83 6.01 -0.48
CA ARG A 105 -17.79 6.92 -1.13
C ARG A 105 -17.36 8.37 -1.01
N ALA A 106 -16.74 8.74 0.11
CA ALA A 106 -16.16 10.06 0.31
C ALA A 106 -14.91 10.28 -0.55
N ALA A 107 -14.09 9.23 -0.74
CA ALA A 107 -12.84 9.31 -1.47
C ALA A 107 -12.96 9.73 -2.94
N ILE A 108 -14.10 9.44 -3.59
CA ILE A 108 -14.34 9.77 -5.01
C ILE A 108 -15.11 11.08 -5.20
N LYS A 109 -15.51 11.77 -4.11
CA LYS A 109 -16.22 13.04 -4.22
C LYS A 109 -15.29 14.18 -4.63
N PRO A 110 -15.79 15.20 -5.34
CA PRO A 110 -15.01 16.40 -5.61
C PRO A 110 -14.45 17.01 -4.32
N GLY A 111 -13.15 17.34 -4.31
CA GLY A 111 -12.46 17.91 -3.15
C GLY A 111 -11.97 16.90 -2.13
N ALA A 112 -12.16 15.58 -2.35
CA ALA A 112 -11.58 14.56 -1.49
C ALA A 112 -10.04 14.61 -1.50
N PRO A 113 -9.39 14.23 -0.38
CA PRO A 113 -7.93 14.13 -0.32
C PRO A 113 -7.39 13.21 -1.42
N GLN A 114 -6.42 13.70 -2.20
CA GLN A 114 -5.76 12.93 -3.26
C GLN A 114 -4.65 12.08 -2.64
N LEU A 115 -4.75 10.75 -2.75
CA LEU A 115 -3.78 9.83 -2.18
C LEU A 115 -2.62 9.52 -3.14
N HIS A 116 -2.92 9.31 -4.43
CA HIS A 116 -1.94 9.00 -5.47
C HIS A 116 -2.08 10.02 -6.60
N PRO A 117 -1.02 10.81 -6.91
CA PRO A 117 -1.06 11.80 -8.00
C PRO A 117 -1.44 11.18 -9.35
N GLU A 118 -1.05 9.93 -9.59
CA GLU A 118 -1.28 9.19 -10.83
C GLU A 118 -2.76 8.80 -11.02
N ALA A 119 -3.56 8.80 -9.94
CA ALA A 119 -4.97 8.42 -9.96
C ALA A 119 -5.89 9.59 -9.57
N PRO A 120 -6.11 10.58 -10.47
CA PRO A 120 -6.96 11.73 -10.20
C PRO A 120 -8.35 11.32 -9.70
N GLY A 121 -8.84 12.00 -8.64
CA GLY A 121 -10.10 11.68 -7.99
C GLY A 121 -10.07 10.33 -7.26
N ASN A 122 -8.90 9.77 -6.95
CA ASN A 122 -8.69 8.46 -6.33
C ASN A 122 -9.29 7.28 -7.14
N VAL A 123 -9.52 7.46 -8.45
CA VAL A 123 -10.05 6.41 -9.33
C VAL A 123 -8.90 5.78 -10.11
N ILE A 124 -8.60 4.52 -9.79
CA ILE A 124 -7.54 3.76 -10.43
C ILE A 124 -7.99 3.20 -11.78
N TYR A 125 -9.21 2.69 -11.86
CA TYR A 125 -9.86 2.24 -13.09
C TYR A 125 -11.38 2.29 -12.93
N ASP A 126 -12.10 2.35 -14.06
CA ASP A 126 -13.55 2.19 -14.17
C ASP A 126 -13.81 1.06 -15.16
N TRP A 127 -14.26 -0.08 -14.64
CA TRP A 127 -14.37 -1.31 -15.41
C TRP A 127 -15.78 -1.89 -15.35
N THR A 128 -16.21 -2.40 -16.47
CA THR A 128 -17.51 -3.08 -16.62
C THR A 128 -17.32 -4.41 -17.33
N ILE A 129 -18.20 -5.36 -17.05
CA ILE A 129 -18.31 -6.64 -17.74
C ILE A 129 -19.78 -6.95 -17.98
N GLY A 130 -20.09 -7.54 -19.13
CA GLY A 130 -21.44 -7.92 -19.54
C GLY A 130 -22.02 -6.98 -20.60
N GLU A 131 -23.31 -7.18 -20.90
CA GLU A 131 -24.04 -6.48 -21.94
C GLU A 131 -24.96 -5.42 -21.33
N GLU A 132 -24.51 -4.16 -21.25
CA GLU A 132 -25.23 -3.04 -20.64
C GLU A 132 -26.62 -2.86 -21.26
N ALA A 133 -26.71 -2.82 -22.60
CA ALA A 133 -27.98 -2.60 -23.31
C ALA A 133 -29.01 -3.70 -23.03
N ALA A 134 -28.59 -4.96 -22.97
CA ALA A 134 -29.45 -6.08 -22.66
C ALA A 134 -29.93 -6.05 -21.22
N THR A 135 -29.01 -5.68 -20.29
CA THR A 135 -29.32 -5.51 -18.86
C THR A 135 -30.34 -4.40 -18.65
N ASP A 136 -30.12 -3.24 -19.25
CA ASP A 136 -31.05 -2.10 -19.17
C ASP A 136 -32.44 -2.43 -19.75
N ALA A 137 -32.49 -3.14 -20.87
CA ALA A 137 -33.75 -3.58 -21.46
C ALA A 137 -34.49 -4.54 -20.52
N ALA A 138 -33.79 -5.45 -19.86
CA ALA A 138 -34.37 -6.36 -18.89
C ALA A 138 -34.95 -5.60 -17.69
N PHE A 139 -34.23 -4.62 -17.12
CA PHE A 139 -34.74 -3.79 -16.04
C PHE A 139 -35.95 -2.97 -16.45
N LYS A 140 -35.98 -2.39 -17.66
CA LYS A 140 -37.12 -1.61 -18.18
C LYS A 140 -38.40 -2.44 -18.38
N SER A 141 -38.23 -3.74 -18.70
CA SER A 141 -39.37 -4.65 -18.94
C SER A 141 -39.76 -5.46 -17.70
N ALA A 142 -39.03 -5.40 -16.63
CA ALA A 142 -39.31 -6.15 -15.41
C ALA A 142 -40.59 -5.64 -14.73
N ALA A 143 -41.46 -6.56 -14.32
CA ALA A 143 -42.70 -6.22 -13.61
C ALA A 143 -42.44 -5.63 -12.22
N ASN A 144 -41.33 -6.05 -11.57
CA ASN A 144 -40.88 -5.54 -10.27
C ASN A 144 -39.36 -5.41 -10.26
N VAL A 145 -38.88 -4.29 -9.76
CA VAL A 145 -37.46 -4.01 -9.55
C VAL A 145 -37.23 -3.70 -8.08
N VAL A 146 -36.31 -4.41 -7.44
CA VAL A 146 -35.92 -4.15 -6.05
C VAL A 146 -34.45 -3.67 -6.04
N SER A 147 -34.20 -2.59 -5.32
CA SER A 147 -32.87 -2.05 -5.13
C SER A 147 -32.41 -2.23 -3.67
N LEU A 148 -31.18 -2.68 -3.49
CA LEU A 148 -30.58 -2.84 -2.18
C LEU A 148 -29.17 -2.27 -2.21
N ASP A 149 -28.84 -1.43 -1.24
CA ASP A 149 -27.48 -0.92 -1.04
C ASP A 149 -26.77 -1.78 0.01
N ILE A 150 -25.72 -2.49 -0.42
CA ILE A 150 -24.98 -3.41 0.43
C ILE A 150 -23.57 -2.89 0.61
N THR A 151 -23.13 -2.74 1.87
CA THR A 151 -21.74 -2.44 2.19
C THR A 151 -20.98 -3.72 2.46
N ASN A 152 -20.03 -4.06 1.59
CA ASN A 152 -19.05 -5.11 1.86
C ASN A 152 -17.86 -4.48 2.61
N ASN A 153 -17.79 -4.73 3.91
CA ASN A 153 -16.75 -4.15 4.76
C ASN A 153 -15.35 -4.63 4.37
N ARG A 154 -14.39 -3.71 4.43
CA ARG A 154 -12.99 -4.10 4.32
C ARG A 154 -12.61 -4.93 5.55
N LEU A 155 -12.04 -6.10 5.31
CA LEU A 155 -11.53 -7.01 6.34
C LEU A 155 -10.02 -7.15 6.21
N VAL A 156 -9.35 -7.35 7.35
CA VAL A 156 -7.96 -7.78 7.39
C VAL A 156 -7.96 -9.29 7.59
N PRO A 157 -7.52 -10.08 6.59
CA PRO A 157 -7.40 -11.51 6.76
C PRO A 157 -6.21 -11.81 7.69
N ASN A 158 -6.49 -12.08 8.96
CA ASN A 158 -5.47 -12.50 9.92
C ASN A 158 -5.23 -14.00 9.77
N ALA A 159 -4.31 -14.39 8.88
CA ALA A 159 -3.91 -15.78 8.75
C ALA A 159 -3.24 -16.27 10.04
N MET A 160 -3.59 -17.46 10.51
CA MET A 160 -2.92 -18.10 11.67
C MET A 160 -1.47 -18.44 11.33
N GLU A 161 -1.17 -18.75 10.08
CA GLU A 161 0.17 -18.92 9.55
C GLU A 161 0.63 -17.61 8.90
N PRO A 162 1.53 -16.84 9.54
CA PRO A 162 2.09 -15.60 8.96
C PRO A 162 3.05 -15.96 7.83
N ARG A 163 3.23 -14.99 6.92
CA ARG A 163 4.23 -15.12 5.86
C ARG A 163 5.63 -15.03 6.47
N ALA A 164 6.50 -15.92 6.03
CA ALA A 164 7.92 -15.92 6.36
C ALA A 164 8.74 -16.15 5.08
N ALA A 165 9.99 -15.68 5.08
CA ALA A 165 10.94 -15.93 4.02
C ALA A 165 12.30 -16.26 4.63
N ILE A 166 13.00 -17.19 3.99
CA ILE A 166 14.42 -17.48 4.26
C ILE A 166 15.17 -17.14 2.98
N ALA A 167 16.24 -16.35 3.11
CA ALA A 167 17.11 -16.01 2.01
C ALA A 167 18.52 -16.45 2.33
N GLU A 168 19.20 -17.02 1.36
CA GLU A 168 20.62 -17.40 1.42
C GLU A 168 21.33 -16.76 0.22
N TYR A 169 22.50 -16.21 0.46
CA TYR A 169 23.39 -15.73 -0.58
C TYR A 169 24.51 -16.73 -0.80
N ASN A 170 24.69 -17.17 -2.04
CA ASN A 170 25.75 -18.11 -2.43
C ASN A 170 26.62 -17.47 -3.53
N GLU A 171 27.74 -16.90 -3.13
CA GLU A 171 28.68 -16.17 -4.01
C GLU A 171 29.16 -16.97 -5.26
N PRO A 172 29.40 -18.30 -5.21
CA PRO A 172 29.79 -19.07 -6.37
C PRO A 172 28.72 -19.24 -7.47
N GLU A 173 27.49 -18.86 -7.20
CA GLU A 173 26.33 -19.03 -8.11
C GLU A 173 25.90 -17.72 -8.79
N GLU A 174 26.67 -16.64 -8.67
CA GLU A 174 26.46 -15.37 -9.38
C GLU A 174 26.69 -15.47 -10.89
#